data_66b364b9ac801e123efac3ed41e5f81e
#
_entry.id   66b364b9ac801e123efac3ed41e5f81e
#
_cell.length_a   1.000
_cell.length_b   1.000
_cell.length_c   1.000
_cell.angle_alpha   90.00
_cell.angle_beta   90.00
_cell.angle_gamma   90.00
#
_symmetry.space_group_name_H-M   'P 1'
#
loop_
_entity.id
_entity.type
_entity.pdbx_description
1 polymer ?
#
loop_
_entity_poly.entity_id
_entity_poly.type
_entity_poly.pdbx_seq_one_letter_code
_entity_poly.pdbx_strand_id
1 'polypeptide(L)'
;MEQMRSTSYTLVIKKDCPTCAMIEPLIAELAASCDGKLSVYVQDDPSYPPSYPDRIDDTSLEFSYRNQVEIVPTLIRQTQDSEDVPRIIGWDKVQWQEFTGIDDLGADLIDFK
;
A
#
# COMPACT_ATOMS: atom_id res chain seq x y z
N MET A 1 -0.37 -20.85 -19.91
CA MET A 1 -0.17 -20.31 -19.42
C MET A 1 -0.58 -19.32 -19.20
N GLU A 2 -0.87 -19.09 -18.63
CA GLU A 2 -1.13 -18.22 -18.36
C GLU A 2 -0.65 -17.33 -18.03
N GLN A 3 -0.44 -16.94 -18.34
CA GLN A 3 0.08 -16.11 -17.99
C GLN A 3 -0.20 -15.34 -17.20
N MET A 4 0.39 -15.24 -17.08
CA MET A 4 0.04 -14.56 -16.01
C MET A 4 0.40 -13.19 -16.00
N ARG A 5 -0.50 -12.23 -15.68
CA ARG A 5 -0.16 -10.87 -15.49
C ARG A 5 0.48 -10.69 -14.16
N SER A 6 1.57 -9.93 -14.11
CA SER A 6 2.17 -9.51 -12.86
C SER A 6 1.42 -8.30 -12.34
N THR A 7 0.87 -8.41 -11.16
CA THR A 7 0.24 -7.29 -10.47
C THR A 7 1.07 -6.95 -9.26
N SER A 8 1.48 -5.70 -9.14
CA SER A 8 2.24 -5.24 -7.99
C SER A 8 1.51 -4.10 -7.32
N TYR A 9 1.81 -3.90 -6.05
CA TYR A 9 1.18 -2.85 -5.27
C TYR A 9 2.25 -1.95 -4.67
N THR A 10 1.95 -0.68 -4.56
CA THR A 10 2.80 0.29 -3.91
C THR A 10 1.99 0.99 -2.85
N LEU A 11 2.48 0.96 -1.62
CA LEU A 11 1.82 1.61 -0.50
C LEU A 11 2.69 2.75 -0.03
N VAL A 12 2.10 3.94 0.08
CA VAL A 12 2.81 5.11 0.57
C VAL A 12 2.23 5.47 1.93
N ILE A 13 3.10 5.54 2.94
CA ILE A 13 2.70 5.78 4.32
C ILE A 13 3.68 6.74 4.98
N LYS A 14 3.37 7.14 6.21
CA LYS A 14 4.36 7.78 7.07
C LYS A 14 4.08 7.40 8.51
N LYS A 15 5.12 7.51 9.35
CA LYS A 15 5.00 7.12 10.73
C LYS A 15 4.09 8.05 11.50
N ASP A 16 4.19 9.35 11.23
CA ASP A 16 3.36 10.35 11.91
C ASP A 16 2.01 10.45 11.22
N CYS A 17 1.26 9.35 11.27
CA CYS A 17 -0.04 9.24 10.61
C CYS A 17 -0.84 8.19 11.35
N PRO A 18 -1.87 8.60 12.10
CA PRO A 18 -2.65 7.62 12.89
C PRO A 18 -3.27 6.51 12.04
N THR A 19 -3.77 6.86 10.85
CA THR A 19 -4.36 5.87 9.98
C THR A 19 -3.32 4.88 9.46
N CYS A 20 -2.12 5.39 9.13
CA CYS A 20 -1.04 4.51 8.70
C CYS A 20 -0.64 3.54 9.81
N ALA A 21 -0.58 4.03 11.05
CA ALA A 21 -0.25 3.17 12.18
C ALA A 21 -1.33 2.11 12.39
N MET A 22 -2.59 2.49 12.19
CA MET A 22 -3.69 1.56 12.36
C MET A 22 -3.62 0.42 11.35
N ILE A 23 -3.22 0.71 10.11
CA ILE A 23 -3.19 -0.32 9.08
C ILE A 23 -1.85 -1.05 9.01
N GLU A 24 -0.93 -0.75 9.91
CA GLU A 24 0.38 -1.42 9.87
C GLU A 24 0.27 -2.94 9.81
N PRO A 25 -0.63 -3.59 10.57
CA PRO A 25 -0.75 -5.06 10.50
C PRO A 25 -1.14 -5.58 9.13
N LEU A 26 -1.76 -4.74 8.29
CA LEU A 26 -2.13 -5.14 6.96
C LEU A 26 -0.94 -5.31 6.04
N ILE A 27 0.17 -4.64 6.34
CA ILE A 27 1.29 -4.61 5.41
C ILE A 27 1.84 -6.02 5.20
N ALA A 28 2.02 -6.77 6.28
CA ALA A 28 2.49 -8.15 6.17
C ALA A 28 1.48 -9.02 5.46
N GLU A 29 0.20 -8.83 5.76
CA GLU A 29 -0.87 -9.60 5.14
C GLU A 29 -0.93 -9.32 3.64
N LEU A 30 -0.84 -8.06 3.28
CA LEU A 30 -0.87 -7.65 1.88
C LEU A 30 0.37 -8.17 1.14
N ALA A 31 1.54 -8.07 1.77
CA ALA A 31 2.77 -8.54 1.15
C ALA A 31 2.71 -10.05 0.89
N ALA A 32 2.17 -10.81 1.82
CA ALA A 32 2.04 -12.25 1.65
C ALA A 32 1.11 -12.57 0.50
N SER A 33 0.01 -11.82 0.38
CA SER A 33 -0.97 -12.05 -0.68
C SER A 33 -0.47 -11.61 -2.04
N CYS A 34 0.44 -10.64 -2.08
CA CYS A 34 1.01 -10.15 -3.33
C CYS A 34 2.24 -10.95 -3.76
N ASP A 35 2.57 -12.00 -3.04
CA ASP A 35 3.72 -12.84 -3.38
C ASP A 35 5.00 -12.01 -3.42
N GLY A 36 5.15 -11.11 -2.47
CA GLY A 36 6.32 -10.26 -2.36
C GLY A 36 6.36 -9.06 -3.30
N LYS A 37 5.30 -8.80 -4.01
CA LYS A 37 5.26 -7.70 -4.99
C LYS A 37 4.63 -6.45 -4.39
N LEU A 38 5.00 -6.13 -3.17
CA LEU A 38 4.55 -4.93 -2.50
C LEU A 38 5.74 -4.04 -2.20
N SER A 39 5.68 -2.79 -2.66
CA SER A 39 6.68 -1.78 -2.31
C SER A 39 6.05 -0.82 -1.31
N VAL A 40 6.79 -0.50 -0.25
CA VAL A 40 6.30 0.41 0.78
C VAL A 40 7.23 1.61 0.85
N TYR A 41 6.71 2.78 0.51
CA TYR A 41 7.44 4.02 0.58
C TYR A 41 7.05 4.78 1.84
N VAL A 42 8.03 5.28 2.57
CA VAL A 42 7.79 5.96 3.84
C VAL A 42 8.30 7.38 3.75
N GLN A 43 7.42 8.33 4.06
CA GLN A 43 7.68 9.74 3.80
C GLN A 43 8.47 10.44 4.90
N ASP A 44 8.50 9.90 6.12
CA ASP A 44 9.11 10.62 7.23
C ASP A 44 10.14 9.81 8.01
N ASP A 45 9.99 8.51 8.11
CA ASP A 45 10.90 7.69 8.92
C ASP A 45 11.20 6.39 8.18
N PRO A 46 12.39 6.26 7.58
CA PRO A 46 12.69 5.08 6.77
C PRO A 46 12.83 3.79 7.59
N SER A 47 12.82 3.88 8.92
CA SER A 47 12.81 2.68 9.75
C SER A 47 11.41 2.18 10.04
N TYR A 48 10.39 2.86 9.57
CA TYR A 48 9.00 2.52 9.82
C TYR A 48 8.39 1.86 8.59
N PRO A 49 7.58 0.83 8.70
CA PRO A 49 7.25 0.11 9.93
C PRO A 49 8.32 -0.93 10.25
N PRO A 50 8.61 -1.16 11.51
CA PRO A 50 9.66 -2.13 11.86
C PRO A 50 9.31 -3.56 11.47
N SER A 51 8.03 -3.83 11.29
CA SER A 51 7.57 -5.18 10.93
C SER A 51 7.77 -5.51 9.46
N TYR A 52 8.10 -4.52 8.62
CA TYR A 52 8.27 -4.75 7.18
C TYR A 52 9.64 -4.24 6.76
N PRO A 53 10.61 -5.11 6.54
CA PRO A 53 11.99 -4.68 6.34
C PRO A 53 12.27 -4.08 4.97
N ASP A 54 11.44 -4.34 3.98
CA ASP A 54 11.71 -3.89 2.61
C ASP A 54 11.13 -2.50 2.33
N ARG A 55 11.28 -1.61 3.29
CA ARG A 55 10.81 -0.24 3.17
C ARG A 55 11.72 0.55 2.23
N ILE A 56 11.11 1.52 1.55
CA ILE A 56 11.83 2.42 0.67
C ILE A 56 11.74 3.83 1.24
N ASP A 57 12.89 4.49 1.33
CA ASP A 57 12.99 5.83 1.90
C ASP A 57 12.46 6.85 0.91
N ASP A 58 11.38 7.54 1.26
CA ASP A 58 10.84 8.63 0.47
C ASP A 58 10.81 9.92 1.30
N THR A 59 11.80 10.08 2.19
CA THR A 59 11.84 11.27 3.04
C THR A 59 12.10 12.54 2.24
N SER A 60 12.66 12.42 1.04
CA SER A 60 12.79 13.55 0.13
C SER A 60 11.48 13.83 -0.61
N LEU A 61 10.49 12.94 -0.48
CA LEU A 61 9.20 13.05 -1.13
C LEU A 61 9.28 13.00 -2.65
N GLU A 62 10.36 12.44 -3.18
CA GLU A 62 10.55 12.39 -4.61
C GLU A 62 9.53 11.48 -5.28
N PHE A 63 9.36 10.26 -4.74
CA PHE A 63 8.37 9.35 -5.30
C PHE A 63 6.97 9.92 -5.16
N SER A 64 6.65 10.46 -3.98
CA SER A 64 5.33 11.01 -3.73
C SER A 64 5.03 12.18 -4.66
N TYR A 65 6.01 13.04 -4.87
CA TYR A 65 5.83 14.18 -5.77
C TYR A 65 5.61 13.73 -7.21
N ARG A 66 6.43 12.80 -7.68
CA ARG A 66 6.32 12.33 -9.07
C ARG A 66 5.01 11.62 -9.33
N ASN A 67 4.47 10.97 -8.32
CA ASN A 67 3.25 10.20 -8.46
C ASN A 67 2.03 10.90 -7.88
N GLN A 68 2.20 12.16 -7.50
CA GLN A 68 1.10 13.00 -7.03
C GLN A 68 0.39 12.41 -5.81
N VAL A 69 1.18 11.85 -4.89
CA VAL A 69 0.66 11.31 -3.65
C VAL A 69 0.64 12.44 -2.62
N GLU A 70 -0.55 12.91 -2.29
CA GLU A 70 -0.72 14.03 -1.36
C GLU A 70 -1.27 13.58 -0.02
N ILE A 71 -1.90 12.43 0.01
CA ILE A 71 -2.55 11.92 1.21
C ILE A 71 -2.05 10.51 1.47
N VAL A 72 -1.76 10.19 2.72
CA VAL A 72 -1.35 8.84 3.11
C VAL A 72 -2.38 8.29 4.08
N PRO A 73 -2.61 7.00 4.07
CA PRO A 73 -2.01 6.02 3.16
C PRO A 73 -2.62 6.08 1.77
N THR A 74 -1.81 5.78 0.76
CA THR A 74 -2.28 5.63 -0.62
C THR A 74 -1.79 4.29 -1.13
N LEU A 75 -2.70 3.50 -1.69
CA LEU A 75 -2.36 2.20 -2.26
C LEU A 75 -2.52 2.27 -3.76
N ILE A 76 -1.45 1.96 -4.48
CA ILE A 76 -1.40 2.03 -5.93
C ILE A 76 -1.25 0.62 -6.48
N ARG A 77 -2.02 0.31 -7.52
CA ARG A 77 -1.94 -1.00 -8.17
C ARG A 77 -1.39 -0.84 -9.58
N GLN A 78 -0.41 -1.66 -9.91
CA GLN A 78 0.14 -1.70 -11.25
C GLN A 78 0.00 -3.09 -11.81
N THR A 79 -0.54 -3.18 -13.02
CA THR A 79 -0.69 -4.43 -13.73
C THR A 79 0.16 -4.35 -14.99
N GLN A 80 0.93 -5.39 -15.24
CA GLN A 80 1.93 -5.38 -16.30
C GLN A 80 1.36 -5.03 -17.66
N ASP A 81 0.15 -5.50 -17.94
CA ASP A 81 -0.46 -5.33 -19.25
C ASP A 81 -1.30 -4.07 -19.38
N SER A 82 -1.35 -3.23 -18.37
CA SER A 82 -2.22 -2.06 -18.37
C SER A 82 -1.44 -0.80 -18.13
N GLU A 83 -1.78 0.26 -18.85
CA GLU A 83 -1.21 1.57 -18.60
C GLU A 83 -1.93 2.28 -17.45
N ASP A 84 -3.09 1.78 -17.06
CA ASP A 84 -3.80 2.34 -15.93
C ASP A 84 -3.09 2.01 -14.64
N VAL A 85 -2.99 3.00 -13.76
CA VAL A 85 -2.37 2.83 -12.46
C VAL A 85 -3.37 3.33 -11.41
N PRO A 86 -4.41 2.55 -11.16
CA PRO A 86 -5.45 2.98 -10.21
C PRO A 86 -4.91 3.02 -8.79
N ARG A 87 -5.53 3.84 -7.97
CA ARG A 87 -5.12 3.99 -6.57
C ARG A 87 -6.32 4.20 -5.67
N ILE A 88 -6.13 3.88 -4.40
CA ILE A 88 -7.09 4.20 -3.35
C ILE A 88 -6.39 5.12 -2.37
N ILE A 89 -7.06 6.20 -1.98
CA ILE A 89 -6.52 7.18 -1.06
C ILE A 89 -7.23 6.99 0.28
N GLY A 90 -6.44 6.87 1.35
CA GLY A 90 -6.97 6.67 2.69
C GLY A 90 -7.33 5.22 2.95
N TRP A 91 -7.94 4.97 4.10
CA TRP A 91 -8.34 3.63 4.49
C TRP A 91 -9.84 3.49 4.40
N ASP A 92 -10.27 2.57 3.56
CA ASP A 92 -11.67 2.17 3.45
C ASP A 92 -11.65 0.66 3.29
N LYS A 93 -12.13 -0.05 4.30
CA LYS A 93 -11.96 -1.51 4.34
C LYS A 93 -12.54 -2.19 3.11
N VAL A 94 -13.76 -1.83 2.74
CA VAL A 94 -14.41 -2.47 1.60
C VAL A 94 -13.68 -2.16 0.31
N GLN A 95 -13.27 -0.90 0.12
CA GLN A 95 -12.55 -0.53 -1.10
C GLN A 95 -11.23 -1.26 -1.19
N TRP A 96 -10.50 -1.40 -0.08
CA TRP A 96 -9.23 -2.10 -0.11
C TRP A 96 -9.42 -3.59 -0.39
N GLN A 97 -10.47 -4.18 0.16
CA GLN A 97 -10.77 -5.58 -0.12
C GLN A 97 -11.08 -5.80 -1.58
N GLU A 98 -11.89 -4.94 -2.17
CA GLU A 98 -12.23 -5.04 -3.58
C GLU A 98 -11.04 -4.75 -4.48
N PHE A 99 -10.25 -3.75 -4.10
CA PHE A 99 -9.11 -3.31 -4.91
C PHE A 99 -8.04 -4.40 -4.99
N THR A 100 -7.81 -5.09 -3.89
CA THR A 100 -6.78 -6.12 -3.82
C THR A 100 -7.28 -7.50 -4.15
N GLY A 101 -8.59 -7.71 -4.12
CA GLY A 101 -9.16 -9.03 -4.29
C GLY A 101 -9.01 -9.93 -3.07
N ILE A 102 -8.64 -9.35 -1.93
CA ILE A 102 -8.46 -10.10 -0.70
C ILE A 102 -9.68 -9.86 0.18
N ASP A 103 -10.58 -10.84 0.24
CA ASP A 103 -11.91 -10.64 0.82
C ASP A 103 -11.90 -10.27 2.30
N ASP A 104 -10.92 -10.75 3.05
CA ASP A 104 -10.87 -10.52 4.48
C ASP A 104 -9.75 -9.59 4.89
N LEU A 105 -9.21 -8.84 3.95
CA LEU A 105 -8.12 -7.91 4.25
C LEU A 105 -8.58 -6.89 5.29
N GLY A 106 -7.87 -6.85 6.41
CA GLY A 106 -8.17 -5.90 7.45
C GLY A 106 -9.48 -6.15 8.18
N ALA A 107 -9.95 -7.40 8.18
CA ALA A 107 -11.24 -7.71 8.80
C ALA A 107 -11.32 -7.26 10.24
N ASP A 108 -10.18 -7.28 10.95
CA ASP A 108 -10.12 -6.90 12.36
C ASP A 108 -9.93 -5.43 12.59
N LEU A 109 -9.82 -4.64 11.53
CA LEU A 109 -9.55 -3.22 11.67
C LEU A 109 -10.82 -2.40 11.63
N ILE A 110 -10.72 -1.21 12.25
CA ILE A 110 -11.82 -0.26 12.23
C ILE A 110 -11.96 0.34 10.85
N ASP A 111 -13.20 0.52 10.43
CA ASP A 111 -13.52 1.18 9.18
C ASP A 111 -14.08 2.56 9.50
N PHE A 112 -13.41 3.59 9.07
CA PHE A 112 -13.77 4.97 9.42
C PHE A 112 -14.91 5.55 8.60
N LYS A 113 -15.60 4.75 7.87
CA LYS A 113 -16.68 5.28 7.05
C LYS A 113 -17.83 5.83 7.84
#